data_463fe6fe950461f7ebccdc8ac9c86aac
#
_entry.id   463fe6fe950461f7ebccdc8ac9c86aac
#
_cell.length_a   1.000
_cell.length_b   1.000
_cell.length_c   1.000
_cell.angle_alpha   90.00
_cell.angle_beta   90.00
_cell.angle_gamma   90.00
#
_symmetry.space_group_name_H-M   'P 1'
#
loop_
_entity.id
_entity.type
_entity.pdbx_description
1 polymer ?
#
loop_
_entity_poly.entity_id
_entity_poly.type
_entity_poly.pdbx_seq_one_letter_code
_entity_poly.pdbx_strand_id
1 'polypeptide(L)'
;VGVLDAFWDSKGYIKPEEFKQFCCETVPLLRMKKRIWTTAETFSAEAEIAHFGPAPIHNAITLWSVNYPDGREATSGKLPSLTIPIGNDTALGKIEAPLADIVAPTKLVVSMSIKDTPFTNHWDIWVYPTGLETKAPKNLLIAEDLGEEVLTALKGGMKVLLMPPLDAIDSNIPAGFTTIFWNTAWTNGQPPHTLGVLCNPKHPALAQFPTEFHSNWQWWDLVTKSRFMVLDDFTPEFRPIVQVIDDWNTNRKLGLIFEAKVGNGKLMVCSIELNSNLENRPVARQMLYSLVQYMDSDAFQPKHKMDIKLIQYLLKKPSVLHL
;
A
#
# COMPACT_ATOMS: atom_id res chain seq x y z
N VAL A 1 -11.41 10.90 -19.20
CA VAL A 1 -10.22 10.09 -19.32
C VAL A 1 -9.03 10.98 -19.59
N GLY A 2 -7.86 10.67 -19.05
CA GLY A 2 -6.65 11.46 -19.23
C GLY A 2 -6.48 12.58 -18.21
N VAL A 3 -5.44 13.41 -18.40
CA VAL A 3 -4.99 14.45 -17.47
C VAL A 3 -5.73 15.79 -17.63
N LEU A 4 -6.50 15.93 -18.71
CA LEU A 4 -7.31 17.10 -19.01
C LEU A 4 -8.79 16.78 -18.86
N ASP A 5 -9.58 17.78 -18.52
CA ASP A 5 -11.05 17.72 -18.48
C ASP A 5 -11.67 17.90 -19.88
N ALA A 6 -13.02 18.05 -19.96
CA ALA A 6 -13.74 18.24 -21.20
C ALA A 6 -13.49 19.60 -21.88
N PHE A 7 -12.95 20.56 -21.16
CA PHE A 7 -12.61 21.91 -21.64
C PHE A 7 -11.10 22.07 -21.92
N TRP A 8 -10.34 20.98 -21.84
CA TRP A 8 -8.87 20.93 -21.97
C TRP A 8 -8.12 21.60 -20.83
N ASP A 9 -8.79 21.86 -19.71
CA ASP A 9 -8.16 22.35 -18.50
C ASP A 9 -7.52 21.19 -17.71
N SER A 10 -6.43 21.49 -16.99
CA SER A 10 -5.76 20.51 -16.15
C SER A 10 -6.66 20.06 -15.01
N LYS A 11 -6.80 18.75 -14.79
CA LYS A 11 -7.46 18.18 -13.61
C LYS A 11 -6.67 18.36 -12.31
N GLY A 12 -5.45 18.90 -12.38
CA GLY A 12 -4.63 19.28 -11.22
C GLY A 12 -3.91 18.13 -10.51
N TYR A 13 -3.99 16.88 -11.00
CA TYR A 13 -3.35 15.74 -10.35
C TYR A 13 -1.98 15.36 -10.92
N ILE A 14 -1.53 16.03 -11.98
CA ILE A 14 -0.18 15.95 -12.52
C ILE A 14 0.21 17.29 -13.15
N LYS A 15 1.46 17.72 -12.92
CA LYS A 15 2.02 18.92 -13.54
C LYS A 15 2.75 18.59 -14.84
N PRO A 16 2.89 19.55 -15.79
CA PRO A 16 3.63 19.33 -17.03
C PRO A 16 5.07 18.82 -16.82
N GLU A 17 5.75 19.29 -15.77
CA GLU A 17 7.13 18.89 -15.42
C GLU A 17 7.19 17.43 -14.98
N GLU A 18 6.18 16.97 -14.23
CA GLU A 18 6.05 15.58 -13.80
C GLU A 18 5.71 14.67 -14.98
N PHE A 19 4.82 15.14 -15.87
CA PHE A 19 4.45 14.39 -17.06
C PHE A 19 5.63 14.19 -18.02
N LYS A 20 6.48 15.20 -18.18
CA LYS A 20 7.69 15.12 -19.01
C LYS A 20 8.72 14.11 -18.53
N GLN A 21 8.71 13.72 -17.24
CA GLN A 21 9.66 12.74 -16.71
C GLN A 21 9.53 11.36 -17.37
N PHE A 22 8.34 11.03 -17.88
CA PHE A 22 8.08 9.75 -18.54
C PHE A 22 7.47 9.88 -19.96
N CYS A 23 7.24 11.10 -20.41
CA CYS A 23 6.64 11.38 -21.73
C CYS A 23 7.33 12.57 -22.40
N CYS A 24 8.57 12.36 -22.85
CA CYS A 24 9.35 13.29 -23.64
C CYS A 24 10.33 12.51 -24.55
N GLU A 25 11.14 13.22 -25.33
CA GLU A 25 12.10 12.63 -26.25
C GLU A 25 13.25 11.88 -25.56
N THR A 26 13.50 12.15 -24.27
CA THR A 26 14.60 11.51 -23.52
C THR A 26 14.11 11.16 -22.13
N VAL A 27 13.99 9.89 -21.83
CA VAL A 27 13.42 9.38 -20.58
C VAL A 27 14.43 8.48 -19.86
N PRO A 28 14.95 8.91 -18.71
CA PRO A 28 15.68 8.02 -17.81
C PRO A 28 14.76 6.92 -17.26
N LEU A 29 15.26 5.70 -17.19
CA LEU A 29 14.54 4.50 -16.76
C LEU A 29 15.31 3.76 -15.68
N LEU A 30 14.59 3.18 -14.73
CA LEU A 30 15.17 2.40 -13.65
C LEU A 30 14.49 1.03 -13.55
N ARG A 31 15.24 -0.04 -13.83
CA ARG A 31 14.76 -1.43 -13.75
C ARG A 31 15.05 -1.98 -12.37
N MET A 32 14.05 -1.97 -11.50
CA MET A 32 14.14 -2.53 -10.14
C MET A 32 13.25 -3.76 -10.00
N LYS A 33 13.77 -4.77 -9.30
CA LYS A 33 13.04 -6.04 -9.11
C LYS A 33 11.85 -5.93 -8.15
N LYS A 34 11.91 -4.97 -7.23
CA LYS A 34 10.90 -4.76 -6.18
C LYS A 34 10.89 -3.31 -5.72
N ARG A 35 9.81 -2.90 -5.08
CA ARG A 35 9.67 -1.59 -4.47
C ARG A 35 9.78 -1.61 -2.94
N ILE A 36 9.63 -2.79 -2.35
CA ILE A 36 9.67 -2.99 -0.89
C ILE A 36 11.02 -3.56 -0.50
N TRP A 37 11.67 -2.91 0.44
CA TRP A 37 13.02 -3.21 0.92
C TRP A 37 13.04 -3.27 2.45
N THR A 38 14.11 -3.82 3.00
CA THR A 38 14.40 -3.78 4.44
C THR A 38 15.74 -3.11 4.70
N THR A 39 15.94 -2.66 5.94
CA THR A 39 17.24 -2.07 6.37
C THR A 39 18.41 -3.05 6.32
N ALA A 40 18.17 -4.35 6.21
CA ALA A 40 19.24 -5.35 6.04
C ALA A 40 19.69 -5.52 4.57
N GLU A 41 19.06 -4.82 3.63
CA GLU A 41 19.32 -4.98 2.20
C GLU A 41 20.10 -3.80 1.62
N THR A 42 20.66 -4.03 0.43
CA THR A 42 21.17 -2.99 -0.44
C THR A 42 20.18 -2.78 -1.58
N PHE A 43 19.66 -1.57 -1.75
CA PHE A 43 18.90 -1.20 -2.94
C PHE A 43 19.75 -1.42 -4.17
N SER A 44 19.18 -2.01 -5.21
CA SER A 44 19.88 -2.28 -6.46
C SER A 44 18.93 -2.16 -7.64
N ALA A 45 19.34 -1.42 -8.66
CA ALA A 45 18.58 -1.25 -9.89
C ALA A 45 19.51 -1.02 -11.09
N GLU A 46 19.09 -1.48 -12.26
CA GLU A 46 19.77 -1.19 -13.53
C GLU A 46 19.23 0.15 -14.08
N ALA A 47 20.14 1.06 -14.38
CA ALA A 47 19.83 2.35 -14.97
C ALA A 47 19.93 2.27 -16.49
N GLU A 48 18.87 2.70 -17.17
CA GLU A 48 18.73 2.72 -18.63
C GLU A 48 18.21 4.10 -19.06
N ILE A 49 18.28 4.37 -20.37
CA ILE A 49 17.65 5.55 -20.97
C ILE A 49 17.11 5.25 -22.34
N ALA A 50 15.92 5.80 -22.63
CA ALA A 50 15.38 5.93 -23.97
C ALA A 50 15.65 7.34 -24.47
N HIS A 51 16.28 7.49 -25.66
CA HIS A 51 16.65 8.78 -26.21
C HIS A 51 16.25 8.86 -27.69
N PHE A 52 15.32 9.75 -27.99
CA PHE A 52 14.83 10.04 -29.34
C PHE A 52 14.96 11.53 -29.69
N GLY A 53 15.93 12.19 -29.07
CA GLY A 53 16.28 13.59 -29.39
C GLY A 53 16.99 13.69 -30.75
N PRO A 54 17.33 14.93 -31.20
CA PRO A 54 17.82 15.20 -32.54
C PRO A 54 19.26 14.69 -32.80
N ALA A 55 20.03 14.41 -31.77
CA ALA A 55 21.44 13.96 -31.87
C ALA A 55 21.84 13.16 -30.62
N PRO A 56 22.83 12.26 -30.71
CA PRO A 56 23.40 11.58 -29.55
C PRO A 56 23.88 12.55 -28.48
N ILE A 57 23.77 12.17 -27.19
CA ILE A 57 24.29 12.94 -26.06
C ILE A 57 25.71 12.42 -25.76
N HIS A 58 26.72 13.21 -26.08
CA HIS A 58 28.12 12.84 -25.84
C HIS A 58 28.55 13.18 -24.41
N ASN A 59 29.46 12.38 -23.84
CA ASN A 59 29.98 12.54 -22.49
C ASN A 59 28.90 12.69 -21.41
N ALA A 60 27.75 12.02 -21.58
CA ALA A 60 26.68 12.05 -20.64
C ALA A 60 27.10 11.47 -19.29
N ILE A 61 26.82 12.17 -18.21
CA ILE A 61 27.03 11.72 -16.84
C ILE A 61 25.66 11.55 -16.21
N THR A 62 25.36 10.34 -15.78
CA THR A 62 24.14 10.06 -15.01
C THR A 62 24.40 10.34 -13.54
N LEU A 63 23.59 11.22 -12.95
CA LEU A 63 23.53 11.47 -11.51
C LEU A 63 22.34 10.74 -10.93
N TRP A 64 22.50 10.20 -9.71
CA TRP A 64 21.41 9.58 -8.98
C TRP A 64 21.45 9.96 -7.51
N SER A 65 20.27 9.95 -6.87
CA SER A 65 20.15 10.16 -5.43
C SER A 65 19.01 9.34 -4.85
N VAL A 66 19.09 9.06 -3.55
CA VAL A 66 18.04 8.48 -2.74
C VAL A 66 17.72 9.48 -1.64
N ASN A 67 16.48 9.95 -1.59
CA ASN A 67 16.08 11.03 -0.70
C ASN A 67 14.88 10.62 0.17
N TYR A 68 14.80 11.16 1.39
CA TYR A 68 13.60 11.13 2.22
C TYR A 68 12.52 12.05 1.62
N PRO A 69 11.24 11.86 1.98
CA PRO A 69 10.14 12.70 1.48
C PRO A 69 10.26 14.19 1.82
N ASP A 70 11.03 14.52 2.86
CA ASP A 70 11.34 15.90 3.27
C ASP A 70 12.45 16.55 2.43
N GLY A 71 13.00 15.83 1.43
CA GLY A 71 14.08 16.27 0.56
C GLY A 71 15.48 16.04 1.11
N ARG A 72 15.63 15.55 2.33
CA ARG A 72 16.94 15.21 2.90
C ARG A 72 17.54 14.03 2.14
N GLU A 73 18.78 14.19 1.67
CA GLU A 73 19.51 13.14 0.97
C GLU A 73 19.94 12.03 1.95
N ALA A 74 19.66 10.79 1.58
CA ALA A 74 20.20 9.62 2.27
C ALA A 74 21.53 9.19 1.65
N THR A 75 21.61 9.17 0.32
CA THR A 75 22.83 8.87 -0.43
C THR A 75 22.70 9.33 -1.88
N SER A 76 23.81 9.55 -2.55
CA SER A 76 23.85 9.92 -3.96
C SER A 76 25.11 9.40 -4.64
N GLY A 77 25.13 9.48 -5.96
CA GLY A 77 26.29 9.09 -6.74
C GLY A 77 26.19 9.46 -8.22
N LYS A 78 27.18 9.01 -8.97
CA LYS A 78 27.23 9.18 -10.43
C LYS A 78 27.66 7.87 -11.09
N LEU A 79 27.16 7.65 -12.29
CA LEU A 79 27.60 6.54 -13.16
C LEU A 79 28.72 7.01 -14.10
N PRO A 80 29.50 6.09 -14.67
CA PRO A 80 30.53 6.42 -15.65
C PRO A 80 29.98 7.22 -16.83
N SER A 81 30.77 8.16 -17.34
CA SER A 81 30.39 8.91 -18.54
C SER A 81 30.37 8.02 -19.78
N LEU A 82 29.36 8.20 -20.62
CA LEU A 82 29.23 7.50 -21.88
C LEU A 82 28.52 8.36 -22.94
N THR A 83 28.52 7.89 -24.19
CA THR A 83 27.67 8.47 -25.24
C THR A 83 26.32 7.75 -25.27
N ILE A 84 25.22 8.50 -25.16
CA ILE A 84 23.85 7.98 -25.29
C ILE A 84 23.47 8.12 -26.77
N PRO A 85 23.33 7.02 -27.52
CA PRO A 85 22.88 7.06 -28.91
C PRO A 85 21.36 7.32 -28.97
N ILE A 86 20.88 7.63 -30.16
CA ILE A 86 19.43 7.66 -30.42
C ILE A 86 18.93 6.21 -30.40
N GLY A 87 17.89 5.93 -29.59
CA GLY A 87 17.25 4.61 -29.46
C GLY A 87 16.76 4.31 -28.05
N ASN A 88 16.27 3.09 -27.92
CA ASN A 88 15.81 2.53 -26.63
C ASN A 88 16.93 1.76 -25.91
N ASP A 89 16.68 1.50 -24.62
CA ASP A 89 17.37 0.50 -23.80
C ASP A 89 18.90 0.70 -23.72
N THR A 90 19.37 1.96 -23.82
CA THR A 90 20.78 2.25 -23.60
C THR A 90 21.11 2.07 -22.12
N ALA A 91 21.92 1.06 -21.79
CA ALA A 91 22.37 0.82 -20.43
C ALA A 91 23.31 1.95 -19.95
N LEU A 92 22.99 2.53 -18.79
CA LEU A 92 23.79 3.57 -18.15
C LEU A 92 24.67 3.01 -17.03
N GLY A 93 24.31 1.86 -16.47
CA GLY A 93 25.02 1.18 -15.40
C GLY A 93 24.10 0.75 -14.25
N LYS A 94 24.71 0.35 -13.13
CA LYS A 94 23.99 -0.15 -11.96
C LYS A 94 24.04 0.86 -10.81
N ILE A 95 22.92 1.10 -10.18
CA ILE A 95 22.81 1.90 -8.96
C ILE A 95 22.71 0.94 -7.77
N GLU A 96 23.55 1.16 -6.77
CA GLU A 96 23.51 0.41 -5.49
C GLU A 96 23.59 1.39 -4.33
N ALA A 97 22.70 1.20 -3.34
CA ALA A 97 22.62 2.03 -2.14
C ALA A 97 22.35 1.16 -0.92
N PRO A 98 23.30 1.03 0.03
CA PRO A 98 23.05 0.35 1.31
C PRO A 98 21.91 1.03 2.07
N LEU A 99 21.03 0.24 2.67
CA LEU A 99 19.86 0.73 3.40
C LEU A 99 19.98 0.61 4.92
N ALA A 100 21.15 0.19 5.43
CA ALA A 100 21.37 -0.08 6.86
C ALA A 100 21.16 1.15 7.75
N ASP A 101 21.51 2.34 7.26
CA ASP A 101 21.42 3.60 8.01
C ASP A 101 20.11 4.35 7.78
N ILE A 102 19.17 3.76 7.03
CA ILE A 102 17.86 4.36 6.78
C ILE A 102 17.00 4.32 8.03
N VAL A 103 16.46 5.47 8.42
CA VAL A 103 15.46 5.55 9.51
C VAL A 103 14.13 5.00 8.98
N ALA A 104 13.87 3.73 9.28
CA ALA A 104 12.68 2.98 8.82
C ALA A 104 11.62 2.87 9.95
N PRO A 105 10.32 2.71 9.62
CA PRO A 105 9.77 2.59 8.26
C PRO A 105 9.67 3.93 7.54
N THR A 106 9.99 3.96 6.25
CA THR A 106 9.90 5.19 5.46
C THR A 106 9.71 4.91 3.97
N LYS A 107 9.09 5.87 3.28
CA LYS A 107 9.20 5.99 1.82
C LYS A 107 10.50 6.71 1.49
N LEU A 108 11.17 6.30 0.42
CA LEU A 108 12.29 7.00 -0.18
C LEU A 108 11.99 7.27 -1.65
N VAL A 109 12.57 8.34 -2.18
CA VAL A 109 12.49 8.71 -3.59
C VAL A 109 13.85 8.47 -4.21
N VAL A 110 13.94 7.56 -5.16
CA VAL A 110 15.12 7.33 -6.00
C VAL A 110 14.99 8.21 -7.22
N SER A 111 15.93 9.11 -7.42
CA SER A 111 15.95 10.04 -8.56
C SER A 111 17.14 9.77 -9.46
N MET A 112 16.97 10.00 -10.76
CA MET A 112 18.02 9.89 -11.75
C MET A 112 17.91 11.02 -12.75
N SER A 113 19.06 11.64 -13.11
CA SER A 113 19.11 12.73 -14.07
C SER A 113 20.36 12.65 -14.95
N ILE A 114 20.30 13.23 -16.14
CA ILE A 114 21.48 13.43 -16.99
C ILE A 114 22.00 14.83 -16.73
N LYS A 115 23.25 14.89 -16.28
CA LYS A 115 23.90 16.16 -15.89
C LYS A 115 23.83 17.20 -17.02
N ASP A 116 23.56 18.45 -16.63
CA ASP A 116 23.48 19.61 -17.52
C ASP A 116 22.38 19.53 -18.59
N THR A 117 21.34 18.70 -18.33
CA THR A 117 20.13 18.57 -19.16
C THR A 117 18.86 18.64 -18.30
N PRO A 118 17.67 18.84 -18.90
CA PRO A 118 16.42 18.79 -18.16
C PRO A 118 15.91 17.36 -17.93
N PHE A 119 16.59 16.32 -18.41
CA PHE A 119 16.12 14.95 -18.36
C PHE A 119 16.32 14.34 -16.98
N THR A 120 15.19 14.13 -16.29
CA THR A 120 15.17 13.55 -14.95
C THR A 120 13.95 12.64 -14.81
N ASN A 121 14.03 11.67 -13.91
CA ASN A 121 12.91 10.83 -13.51
C ASN A 121 13.08 10.38 -12.07
N HIS A 122 11.98 9.89 -11.42
CA HIS A 122 12.05 9.41 -10.05
C HIS A 122 11.10 8.25 -9.79
N TRP A 123 11.38 7.49 -8.73
CA TRP A 123 10.63 6.30 -8.33
C TRP A 123 10.56 6.20 -6.81
N ASP A 124 9.37 5.87 -6.30
CA ASP A 124 9.17 5.58 -4.90
C ASP A 124 9.59 4.14 -4.56
N ILE A 125 10.26 3.99 -3.43
CA ILE A 125 10.52 2.71 -2.76
C ILE A 125 10.17 2.84 -1.28
N TRP A 126 9.93 1.72 -0.61
CA TRP A 126 9.63 1.70 0.83
C TRP A 126 10.64 0.83 1.53
N VAL A 127 11.17 1.32 2.64
CA VAL A 127 12.15 0.62 3.47
C VAL A 127 11.55 0.37 4.84
N TYR A 128 11.58 -0.88 5.26
CA TYR A 128 11.06 -1.33 6.56
C TYR A 128 12.17 -1.84 7.45
N PRO A 129 12.01 -1.72 8.79
CA PRO A 129 12.99 -2.28 9.72
C PRO A 129 13.00 -3.81 9.65
N THR A 130 14.16 -4.38 9.93
CA THR A 130 14.32 -5.83 10.10
C THR A 130 13.99 -6.19 11.54
N GLY A 131 13.28 -7.31 11.77
CA GLY A 131 13.13 -7.87 13.12
C GLY A 131 12.13 -7.16 14.05
N LEU A 132 11.00 -6.64 13.52
CA LEU A 132 9.91 -6.12 14.33
C LEU A 132 9.22 -7.24 15.13
N GLU A 133 9.04 -7.03 16.42
CA GLU A 133 8.20 -7.88 17.27
C GLU A 133 6.71 -7.52 17.06
N THR A 134 5.94 -8.52 16.61
CA THR A 134 4.49 -8.38 16.40
C THR A 134 3.68 -9.11 17.47
N LYS A 135 4.32 -9.47 18.59
CA LYS A 135 3.69 -10.20 19.69
C LYS A 135 2.58 -9.36 20.34
N ALA A 136 1.44 -9.99 20.55
CA ALA A 136 0.33 -9.35 21.24
C ALA A 136 0.69 -9.03 22.71
N PRO A 137 0.38 -7.82 23.21
CA PRO A 137 0.43 -7.52 24.63
C PRO A 137 -0.65 -8.32 25.40
N LYS A 138 -0.50 -8.46 26.72
CA LYS A 138 -1.38 -9.31 27.55
C LYS A 138 -2.86 -8.91 27.54
N ASN A 139 -3.17 -7.65 27.25
CA ASN A 139 -4.52 -7.08 27.21
C ASN A 139 -5.15 -7.10 25.81
N LEU A 140 -4.51 -7.74 24.85
CA LEU A 140 -4.95 -7.87 23.46
C LEU A 140 -5.04 -9.32 23.07
N LEU A 141 -6.23 -9.78 22.69
CA LEU A 141 -6.45 -11.09 22.06
C LEU A 141 -6.36 -10.92 20.53
N ILE A 142 -5.48 -11.70 19.89
CA ILE A 142 -5.47 -11.86 18.43
C ILE A 142 -6.18 -13.20 18.13
N ALA A 143 -7.19 -13.15 17.27
CA ALA A 143 -8.02 -14.31 16.94
C ALA A 143 -8.32 -14.38 15.44
N GLU A 144 -8.53 -15.59 14.94
CA GLU A 144 -8.87 -15.86 13.54
C GLU A 144 -10.35 -16.19 13.34
N ASP A 145 -11.08 -16.49 14.41
CA ASP A 145 -12.50 -16.76 14.37
C ASP A 145 -13.28 -15.98 15.43
N LEU A 146 -14.58 -15.91 15.26
CA LEU A 146 -15.51 -15.26 16.18
C LEU A 146 -16.16 -16.29 17.13
N GLY A 147 -15.32 -17.13 17.74
CA GLY A 147 -15.71 -18.19 18.66
C GLY A 147 -16.05 -17.70 20.08
N GLU A 148 -16.32 -18.65 20.98
CA GLU A 148 -16.71 -18.38 22.37
C GLU A 148 -15.63 -17.61 23.15
N GLU A 149 -14.35 -17.87 22.86
CA GLU A 149 -13.23 -17.14 23.47
C GLU A 149 -13.31 -15.65 23.17
N VAL A 150 -13.47 -15.29 21.89
CA VAL A 150 -13.60 -13.88 21.45
C VAL A 150 -14.84 -13.24 22.05
N LEU A 151 -15.98 -13.92 22.06
CA LEU A 151 -17.24 -13.41 22.62
C LEU A 151 -17.12 -13.17 24.13
N THR A 152 -16.42 -14.07 24.84
CA THR A 152 -16.17 -13.93 26.28
C THR A 152 -15.20 -12.78 26.55
N ALA A 153 -14.13 -12.67 25.79
CA ALA A 153 -13.15 -11.58 25.88
C ALA A 153 -13.84 -10.20 25.68
N LEU A 154 -14.65 -10.07 24.64
CA LEU A 154 -15.41 -8.83 24.37
C LEU A 154 -16.43 -8.50 25.47
N LYS A 155 -17.14 -9.49 26.00
CA LYS A 155 -18.02 -9.30 27.16
C LYS A 155 -17.25 -8.84 28.40
N GLY A 156 -16.04 -9.38 28.59
CA GLY A 156 -15.13 -9.01 29.70
C GLY A 156 -14.42 -7.67 29.52
N GLY A 157 -14.63 -6.97 28.42
CA GLY A 157 -14.01 -5.65 28.18
C GLY A 157 -12.61 -5.69 27.53
N MET A 158 -12.16 -6.85 27.04
CA MET A 158 -10.87 -6.99 26.38
C MET A 158 -10.83 -6.30 25.02
N LYS A 159 -9.61 -6.02 24.56
CA LYS A 159 -9.31 -5.63 23.18
C LYS A 159 -9.12 -6.89 22.33
N VAL A 160 -9.73 -6.94 21.16
CA VAL A 160 -9.65 -8.08 20.24
C VAL A 160 -9.26 -7.58 18.85
N LEU A 161 -8.22 -8.16 18.27
CA LEU A 161 -7.87 -8.07 16.85
C LEU A 161 -8.34 -9.35 16.16
N LEU A 162 -9.42 -9.25 15.40
CA LEU A 162 -9.98 -10.35 14.64
C LEU A 162 -9.42 -10.31 13.20
N MET A 163 -8.69 -11.34 12.82
CA MET A 163 -8.09 -11.51 11.50
C MET A 163 -8.55 -12.86 10.91
N PRO A 164 -9.78 -12.94 10.39
CA PRO A 164 -10.32 -14.19 9.87
C PRO A 164 -9.56 -14.65 8.62
N PRO A 165 -9.41 -15.96 8.40
CA PRO A 165 -8.94 -16.50 7.13
C PRO A 165 -9.74 -15.93 5.96
N LEU A 166 -9.09 -15.68 4.84
CA LEU A 166 -9.71 -14.97 3.71
C LEU A 166 -10.94 -15.73 3.14
N ASP A 167 -10.93 -17.04 3.21
CA ASP A 167 -12.04 -17.89 2.78
C ASP A 167 -13.21 -17.93 3.78
N ALA A 168 -12.99 -17.54 5.03
CA ALA A 168 -14.04 -17.38 6.03
C ALA A 168 -14.84 -16.07 5.88
N ILE A 169 -14.35 -15.11 5.10
CA ILE A 169 -15.05 -13.85 4.85
C ILE A 169 -16.14 -14.06 3.82
N ASP A 170 -17.38 -13.64 4.15
CA ASP A 170 -18.53 -13.77 3.25
C ASP A 170 -18.55 -12.63 2.22
N SER A 171 -17.66 -12.76 1.24
CA SER A 171 -17.55 -11.84 0.12
C SER A 171 -17.03 -12.56 -1.10
N ASN A 172 -17.59 -12.25 -2.25
CA ASN A 172 -17.16 -12.76 -3.55
C ASN A 172 -16.44 -11.70 -4.39
N ILE A 173 -16.10 -10.55 -3.80
CA ILE A 173 -15.44 -9.46 -4.52
C ILE A 173 -13.94 -9.79 -4.62
N PRO A 174 -13.41 -9.99 -5.85
CA PRO A 174 -12.00 -10.30 -6.04
C PRO A 174 -11.10 -9.16 -5.57
N ALA A 175 -10.12 -9.49 -4.74
CA ALA A 175 -9.06 -8.56 -4.38
C ALA A 175 -8.11 -8.38 -5.57
N GLY A 176 -7.75 -7.14 -5.87
CA GLY A 176 -6.84 -6.82 -6.95
C GLY A 176 -6.18 -5.46 -6.78
N PHE A 177 -5.02 -5.30 -7.38
CA PHE A 177 -4.20 -4.09 -7.31
C PHE A 177 -4.02 -3.43 -8.67
N THR A 178 -4.90 -3.61 -9.60
CA THR A 178 -4.80 -2.94 -10.90
C THR A 178 -5.86 -1.86 -11.01
N THR A 179 -5.52 -0.80 -11.72
CA THR A 179 -6.46 0.27 -12.03
C THR A 179 -7.48 -0.23 -13.04
N ILE A 180 -8.77 -0.05 -12.76
CA ILE A 180 -9.82 -0.30 -13.73
C ILE A 180 -9.88 0.89 -14.68
N PHE A 181 -9.67 0.64 -15.97
CA PHE A 181 -9.81 1.65 -17.00
C PHE A 181 -11.27 1.93 -17.32
N TRP A 182 -12.10 0.87 -17.37
CA TRP A 182 -13.53 0.92 -17.54
C TRP A 182 -14.23 0.26 -16.35
N ASN A 183 -15.52 0.46 -16.24
CA ASN A 183 -16.32 -0.22 -15.24
C ASN A 183 -16.47 -1.72 -15.56
N THR A 184 -16.87 -2.49 -14.56
CA THR A 184 -17.06 -3.95 -14.69
C THR A 184 -18.11 -4.35 -15.73
N ALA A 185 -19.09 -3.48 -16.03
CA ALA A 185 -20.07 -3.72 -17.09
C ALA A 185 -19.44 -3.82 -18.48
N TRP A 186 -18.39 -3.06 -18.75
CA TRP A 186 -17.64 -3.10 -20.02
C TRP A 186 -16.69 -4.28 -20.11
N THR A 187 -16.22 -4.79 -18.97
CA THR A 187 -15.29 -5.91 -18.90
C THR A 187 -15.97 -7.25 -18.65
N ASN A 188 -17.31 -7.34 -18.74
CA ASN A 188 -18.11 -8.53 -18.44
C ASN A 188 -17.79 -9.12 -17.04
N GLY A 189 -17.59 -8.26 -16.05
CA GLY A 189 -17.28 -8.69 -14.71
C GLY A 189 -15.85 -9.18 -14.50
N GLN A 190 -14.90 -8.87 -15.39
CA GLN A 190 -13.51 -9.23 -15.18
C GLN A 190 -12.89 -8.44 -14.01
N PRO A 191 -12.11 -9.11 -13.13
CA PRO A 191 -11.36 -8.42 -12.09
C PRO A 191 -10.25 -7.54 -12.68
N PRO A 192 -9.81 -6.51 -11.96
CA PRO A 192 -10.26 -6.10 -10.63
C PRO A 192 -11.58 -5.32 -10.69
N HIS A 193 -12.36 -5.43 -9.59
CA HIS A 193 -13.66 -4.74 -9.48
C HIS A 193 -13.61 -3.46 -8.64
N THR A 194 -12.43 -3.08 -8.16
CA THR A 194 -12.27 -1.96 -7.24
C THR A 194 -11.25 -0.94 -7.76
N LEU A 195 -11.44 0.34 -7.37
CA LEU A 195 -10.64 1.46 -7.86
C LEU A 195 -9.41 1.74 -6.99
N GLY A 196 -9.27 1.09 -5.84
CA GLY A 196 -8.15 1.24 -4.93
C GLY A 196 -8.55 1.41 -3.47
N VAL A 197 -7.57 1.75 -2.64
CA VAL A 197 -7.70 1.95 -1.20
C VAL A 197 -7.84 3.44 -0.90
N LEU A 198 -8.64 3.76 0.11
CA LEU A 198 -8.72 5.08 0.71
C LEU A 198 -8.53 4.97 2.23
N CYS A 199 -7.61 5.72 2.78
CA CYS A 199 -7.39 5.81 4.23
C CYS A 199 -7.00 7.23 4.64
N ASN A 200 -7.09 7.50 5.95
CA ASN A 200 -6.51 8.71 6.52
C ASN A 200 -5.10 8.40 7.03
N PRO A 201 -4.02 8.89 6.38
CA PRO A 201 -2.64 8.62 6.79
C PRO A 201 -2.32 9.06 8.23
N LYS A 202 -3.10 10.00 8.77
CA LYS A 202 -2.95 10.51 10.15
C LYS A 202 -3.73 9.69 11.17
N HIS A 203 -4.43 8.63 10.77
CA HIS A 203 -5.12 7.77 11.71
C HIS A 203 -4.11 7.05 12.62
N PRO A 204 -4.31 7.03 13.97
CA PRO A 204 -3.33 6.44 14.88
C PRO A 204 -2.99 4.97 14.58
N ALA A 205 -3.90 4.20 14.01
CA ALA A 205 -3.65 2.83 13.57
C ALA A 205 -2.57 2.72 12.47
N LEU A 206 -2.31 3.79 11.74
CA LEU A 206 -1.31 3.86 10.66
C LEU A 206 -0.05 4.64 11.09
N ALA A 207 0.07 5.03 12.35
CA ALA A 207 1.20 5.83 12.84
C ALA A 207 2.56 5.15 12.64
N GLN A 208 2.61 3.81 12.72
CA GLN A 208 3.82 3.01 12.47
C GLN A 208 3.85 2.42 11.05
N PHE A 209 2.91 2.82 10.19
CA PHE A 209 2.81 2.43 8.78
C PHE A 209 2.69 3.69 7.91
N PRO A 210 3.78 4.45 7.70
CA PRO A 210 3.76 5.65 6.88
C PRO A 210 3.20 5.35 5.50
N THR A 211 2.08 5.97 5.15
CA THR A 211 1.36 5.74 3.90
C THR A 211 0.74 7.02 3.36
N GLU A 212 0.36 7.01 2.11
CA GLU A 212 -0.49 8.02 1.48
C GLU A 212 -1.97 7.68 1.69
N PHE A 213 -2.86 8.59 1.34
CA PHE A 213 -4.30 8.38 1.51
C PHE A 213 -4.90 7.36 0.52
N HIS A 214 -4.14 6.95 -0.48
CA HIS A 214 -4.52 6.04 -1.56
C HIS A 214 -3.54 4.88 -1.69
N SER A 215 -3.94 3.82 -2.41
CA SER A 215 -3.07 2.70 -2.73
C SER A 215 -1.97 3.08 -3.74
N ASN A 216 -0.77 2.58 -3.44
CA ASN A 216 0.40 2.64 -4.30
C ASN A 216 1.14 1.29 -4.21
N TRP A 217 2.35 1.15 -4.70
CA TRP A 217 3.11 -0.11 -4.68
C TRP A 217 3.38 -0.65 -3.26
N GLN A 218 3.32 0.19 -2.22
CA GLN A 218 3.37 -0.25 -0.82
C GLN A 218 2.22 -1.21 -0.48
N TRP A 219 1.03 -0.97 -1.03
CA TRP A 219 -0.19 -1.72 -0.75
C TRP A 219 -0.34 -3.01 -1.56
N TRP A 220 0.55 -3.26 -2.52
CA TRP A 220 0.40 -4.39 -3.44
C TRP A 220 0.24 -5.74 -2.73
N ASP A 221 1.16 -6.10 -1.82
CA ASP A 221 1.07 -7.36 -1.06
C ASP A 221 -0.17 -7.40 -0.16
N LEU A 222 -0.50 -6.30 0.49
CA LEU A 222 -1.64 -6.21 1.40
C LEU A 222 -2.98 -6.39 0.67
N VAL A 223 -3.16 -5.72 -0.46
CA VAL A 223 -4.40 -5.79 -1.23
C VAL A 223 -4.56 -7.14 -1.94
N THR A 224 -3.48 -7.65 -2.55
CA THR A 224 -3.54 -8.94 -3.26
C THR A 224 -3.74 -10.13 -2.33
N LYS A 225 -3.42 -9.97 -1.04
CA LYS A 225 -3.66 -10.97 0.02
C LYS A 225 -4.72 -10.47 1.00
N SER A 226 -5.86 -10.09 0.48
CA SER A 226 -7.00 -9.62 1.27
C SER A 226 -8.32 -10.12 0.71
N ARG A 227 -9.38 -9.95 1.50
CA ARG A 227 -10.78 -10.14 1.08
C ARG A 227 -11.57 -8.92 1.52
N PHE A 228 -12.29 -8.28 0.58
CA PHE A 228 -13.02 -7.06 0.90
C PHE A 228 -14.31 -7.38 1.65
N MET A 229 -14.49 -6.78 2.82
CA MET A 229 -15.71 -6.89 3.60
C MET A 229 -16.77 -5.93 3.05
N VAL A 230 -17.99 -6.41 2.86
CA VAL A 230 -19.14 -5.60 2.46
C VAL A 230 -19.79 -5.03 3.71
N LEU A 231 -19.81 -3.70 3.84
CA LEU A 231 -20.24 -2.96 5.03
C LEU A 231 -21.54 -2.17 4.79
N ASP A 232 -22.35 -2.56 3.79
CA ASP A 232 -23.57 -1.82 3.40
C ASP A 232 -24.62 -1.78 4.52
N ASP A 233 -24.68 -2.82 5.36
CA ASP A 233 -25.57 -2.89 6.52
C ASP A 233 -25.10 -2.03 7.72
N PHE A 234 -23.92 -1.42 7.63
CA PHE A 234 -23.42 -0.53 8.68
C PHE A 234 -24.00 0.88 8.51
N THR A 235 -24.03 1.65 9.60
CA THR A 235 -24.61 3.00 9.53
C THR A 235 -23.94 3.86 8.46
N PRO A 236 -24.67 4.78 7.83
CA PRO A 236 -24.10 5.65 6.75
C PRO A 236 -22.87 6.43 7.18
N GLU A 237 -22.77 6.82 8.46
CA GLU A 237 -21.66 7.61 9.03
C GLU A 237 -20.42 6.75 9.32
N PHE A 238 -20.58 5.43 9.35
CA PHE A 238 -19.47 4.53 9.63
C PHE A 238 -18.41 4.62 8.53
N ARG A 239 -17.16 4.80 8.96
CA ARG A 239 -15.99 4.83 8.07
C ARG A 239 -14.96 3.83 8.54
N PRO A 240 -14.57 2.85 7.72
CA PRO A 240 -13.44 1.97 8.03
C PRO A 240 -12.13 2.77 8.09
N ILE A 241 -11.16 2.26 8.82
CA ILE A 241 -9.78 2.81 8.87
C ILE A 241 -9.14 2.71 7.49
N VAL A 242 -9.33 1.56 6.83
CA VAL A 242 -8.92 1.33 5.44
C VAL A 242 -10.15 0.95 4.65
N GLN A 243 -10.61 1.87 3.84
CA GLN A 243 -11.73 1.70 2.91
C GLN A 243 -11.20 1.19 1.57
N VAL A 244 -12.03 0.40 0.87
CA VAL A 244 -11.81 0.07 -0.54
C VAL A 244 -12.84 0.83 -1.37
N ILE A 245 -12.40 1.46 -2.44
CA ILE A 245 -13.27 2.15 -3.38
C ILE A 245 -13.79 1.12 -4.38
N ASP A 246 -15.09 0.88 -4.36
CA ASP A 246 -15.76 -0.03 -5.29
C ASP A 246 -15.84 0.55 -6.70
N ASP A 247 -16.27 -0.26 -7.67
CA ASP A 247 -16.61 0.25 -8.99
C ASP A 247 -17.81 1.20 -8.91
N TRP A 248 -17.88 2.13 -9.85
CA TRP A 248 -18.88 3.19 -9.84
C TRP A 248 -20.31 2.76 -10.27
N ASN A 249 -20.48 1.50 -10.69
CA ASN A 249 -21.83 0.98 -10.99
C ASN A 249 -22.44 0.33 -9.75
N THR A 250 -21.68 -0.47 -9.00
CA THR A 250 -22.15 -1.21 -7.82
C THR A 250 -22.11 -0.35 -6.57
N ASN A 251 -21.00 0.37 -6.34
CA ASN A 251 -20.82 1.37 -5.29
C ASN A 251 -21.14 0.89 -3.88
N ARG A 252 -20.68 -0.33 -3.53
CA ARG A 252 -20.80 -0.90 -2.17
C ARG A 252 -19.86 -0.18 -1.20
N LYS A 253 -20.23 -0.16 0.07
CA LYS A 253 -19.32 0.24 1.14
C LYS A 253 -18.38 -0.92 1.45
N LEU A 254 -17.12 -0.81 1.03
CA LEU A 254 -16.11 -1.87 1.22
C LEU A 254 -15.05 -1.43 2.23
N GLY A 255 -14.53 -2.39 3.01
CA GLY A 255 -13.46 -2.14 3.97
C GLY A 255 -12.49 -3.30 4.11
N LEU A 256 -11.27 -2.97 4.53
CA LEU A 256 -10.21 -3.93 4.89
C LEU A 256 -9.92 -3.93 6.39
N ILE A 257 -9.97 -2.75 7.02
CA ILE A 257 -9.69 -2.59 8.45
C ILE A 257 -10.73 -1.64 9.04
N PHE A 258 -11.37 -2.06 10.12
CA PHE A 258 -12.26 -1.19 10.88
C PHE A 258 -12.23 -1.52 12.37
N GLU A 259 -12.76 -0.60 13.19
CA GLU A 259 -12.85 -0.75 14.64
C GLU A 259 -14.27 -0.47 15.14
N ALA A 260 -14.65 -1.12 16.24
CA ALA A 260 -15.95 -0.96 16.88
C ALA A 260 -15.91 -1.27 18.39
N LYS A 261 -16.86 -0.71 19.15
CA LYS A 261 -17.21 -1.19 20.49
C LYS A 261 -18.22 -2.34 20.36
N VAL A 262 -17.89 -3.47 20.94
CA VAL A 262 -18.77 -4.65 20.95
C VAL A 262 -18.93 -5.14 22.39
N GLY A 263 -20.14 -5.11 22.90
CA GLY A 263 -20.36 -5.35 24.34
C GLY A 263 -19.63 -4.32 25.18
N ASN A 264 -18.80 -4.80 26.11
CA ASN A 264 -17.89 -3.96 26.92
C ASN A 264 -16.50 -3.84 26.30
N GLY A 265 -16.19 -4.63 25.28
CA GLY A 265 -14.88 -4.72 24.66
C GLY A 265 -14.70 -3.81 23.46
N LYS A 266 -13.48 -3.82 22.93
CA LYS A 266 -13.09 -3.06 21.75
C LYS A 266 -12.57 -4.05 20.70
N LEU A 267 -13.19 -4.02 19.54
CA LEU A 267 -12.87 -4.91 18.42
C LEU A 267 -12.21 -4.13 17.29
N MET A 268 -11.16 -4.69 16.71
CA MET A 268 -10.66 -4.36 15.39
C MET A 268 -10.80 -5.57 14.50
N VAL A 269 -11.31 -5.38 13.28
CA VAL A 269 -11.41 -6.42 12.26
C VAL A 269 -10.49 -6.05 11.11
N CYS A 270 -9.65 -7.00 10.71
CA CYS A 270 -8.72 -6.85 9.59
C CYS A 270 -8.89 -8.03 8.64
N SER A 271 -9.25 -7.76 7.40
CA SER A 271 -9.42 -8.76 6.34
C SER A 271 -8.22 -8.84 5.38
N ILE A 272 -7.08 -8.33 5.81
CA ILE A 272 -5.79 -8.53 5.17
C ILE A 272 -5.13 -9.73 5.84
N GLU A 273 -4.54 -10.62 5.06
CA GLU A 273 -3.75 -11.72 5.60
C GLU A 273 -2.45 -11.19 6.19
N LEU A 274 -2.36 -11.18 7.53
CA LEU A 274 -1.22 -10.68 8.30
C LEU A 274 -0.62 -11.75 9.24
N ASN A 275 -0.95 -13.04 9.04
CA ASN A 275 -0.58 -14.12 9.96
C ASN A 275 0.58 -14.98 9.46
N SER A 276 0.83 -15.05 8.14
CA SER A 276 1.78 -15.98 7.57
C SER A 276 2.95 -15.33 6.87
N ASN A 277 4.11 -16.00 6.93
CA ASN A 277 5.32 -15.68 6.19
C ASN A 277 5.81 -14.22 6.38
N LEU A 278 5.64 -13.68 7.58
CA LEU A 278 5.93 -12.27 7.88
C LEU A 278 7.42 -11.94 7.77
N GLU A 279 8.30 -12.91 7.88
CA GLU A 279 9.75 -12.76 7.66
C GLU A 279 10.07 -12.33 6.23
N ASN A 280 9.27 -12.80 5.24
CA ASN A 280 9.43 -12.47 3.82
C ASN A 280 8.43 -11.40 3.32
N ARG A 281 7.57 -10.89 4.21
CA ARG A 281 6.55 -9.89 3.92
C ARG A 281 6.69 -8.67 4.84
N PRO A 282 7.75 -7.86 4.66
CA PRO A 282 8.04 -6.76 5.57
C PRO A 282 6.91 -5.72 5.66
N VAL A 283 6.14 -5.51 4.59
CA VAL A 283 5.00 -4.59 4.60
C VAL A 283 3.84 -5.13 5.44
N ALA A 284 3.53 -6.43 5.36
CA ALA A 284 2.51 -7.07 6.19
C ALA A 284 2.91 -7.09 7.67
N ARG A 285 4.18 -7.41 7.97
CA ARG A 285 4.74 -7.35 9.32
C ARG A 285 4.64 -5.94 9.91
N GLN A 286 4.95 -4.90 9.11
CA GLN A 286 4.85 -3.51 9.55
C GLN A 286 3.40 -3.09 9.80
N MET A 287 2.47 -3.52 8.96
CA MET A 287 1.04 -3.25 9.17
C MET A 287 0.56 -3.90 10.47
N LEU A 288 0.85 -5.19 10.69
CA LEU A 288 0.48 -5.88 11.93
C LEU A 288 1.08 -5.17 13.15
N TYR A 289 2.36 -4.80 13.09
CA TYR A 289 3.01 -4.04 14.16
C TYR A 289 2.26 -2.73 14.44
N SER A 290 1.90 -1.97 13.40
CA SER A 290 1.18 -0.70 13.55
C SER A 290 -0.18 -0.89 14.23
N LEU A 291 -0.94 -1.90 13.82
CA LEU A 291 -2.25 -2.21 14.41
C LEU A 291 -2.11 -2.63 15.89
N VAL A 292 -1.15 -3.49 16.22
CA VAL A 292 -0.89 -3.93 17.59
C VAL A 292 -0.48 -2.76 18.48
N GLN A 293 0.45 -1.90 18.02
CA GLN A 293 0.86 -0.71 18.79
C GLN A 293 -0.30 0.26 19.02
N TYR A 294 -1.13 0.48 18.01
CA TYR A 294 -2.32 1.32 18.15
C TYR A 294 -3.30 0.72 19.18
N MET A 295 -3.59 -0.57 19.06
CA MET A 295 -4.51 -1.24 19.97
C MET A 295 -3.98 -1.32 21.40
N ASP A 296 -2.68 -1.36 21.62
CA ASP A 296 -2.09 -1.31 22.97
C ASP A 296 -2.18 0.08 23.59
N SER A 297 -2.20 1.13 22.79
CA SER A 297 -2.23 2.51 23.25
C SER A 297 -3.60 2.96 23.79
N ASP A 298 -3.62 4.11 24.50
CA ASP A 298 -4.84 4.78 24.94
C ASP A 298 -5.63 5.41 23.78
N ALA A 299 -5.02 5.57 22.61
CA ALA A 299 -5.67 6.10 21.43
C ALA A 299 -6.72 5.15 20.85
N PHE A 300 -6.63 3.83 21.15
CA PHE A 300 -7.62 2.85 20.69
C PHE A 300 -8.95 3.03 21.43
N GLN A 301 -9.77 3.93 20.92
CA GLN A 301 -11.09 4.29 21.46
C GLN A 301 -12.14 4.28 20.33
N PRO A 302 -12.58 3.10 19.85
CA PRO A 302 -13.59 3.01 18.80
C PRO A 302 -14.82 3.85 19.14
N LYS A 303 -15.30 4.65 18.20
CA LYS A 303 -16.45 5.55 18.43
C LYS A 303 -17.80 4.84 18.24
N HIS A 304 -17.88 3.92 17.28
CA HIS A 304 -19.11 3.25 16.89
C HIS A 304 -19.34 2.02 17.76
N LYS A 305 -20.53 1.93 18.36
CA LYS A 305 -21.00 0.71 19.02
C LYS A 305 -21.73 -0.16 18.00
N MET A 306 -21.40 -1.44 17.98
CA MET A 306 -21.97 -2.42 17.03
C MET A 306 -22.53 -3.64 17.76
N ASP A 307 -23.61 -4.20 17.18
CA ASP A 307 -24.06 -5.52 17.54
C ASP A 307 -23.10 -6.56 16.94
N ILE A 308 -22.74 -7.56 17.73
CA ILE A 308 -21.90 -8.67 17.29
C ILE A 308 -22.47 -9.41 16.06
N LYS A 309 -23.78 -9.40 15.90
CA LYS A 309 -24.46 -9.99 14.73
C LYS A 309 -24.00 -9.35 13.41
N LEU A 310 -23.76 -8.03 13.38
CA LEU A 310 -23.25 -7.37 12.17
C LEU A 310 -21.86 -7.90 11.79
N ILE A 311 -21.04 -8.20 12.81
CA ILE A 311 -19.72 -8.79 12.56
C ILE A 311 -19.86 -10.24 12.09
N GLN A 312 -20.81 -11.00 12.67
CA GLN A 312 -21.08 -12.38 12.25
C GLN A 312 -21.56 -12.48 10.80
N TYR A 313 -22.30 -11.48 10.29
CA TYR A 313 -22.74 -11.43 8.89
C TYR A 313 -21.58 -11.18 7.88
N LEU A 314 -20.45 -10.66 8.35
CA LEU A 314 -19.25 -10.53 7.50
C LEU A 314 -18.53 -11.87 7.30
N LEU A 315 -18.85 -12.88 8.10
CA LEU A 315 -18.22 -14.20 8.06
C LEU A 315 -19.20 -15.25 7.54
N LYS A 316 -18.69 -16.18 6.74
CA LYS A 316 -19.46 -17.35 6.32
C LYS A 316 -19.85 -18.15 7.55
N LYS A 317 -21.09 -18.66 7.55
CA LYS A 317 -21.50 -19.61 8.57
C LYS A 317 -20.58 -20.84 8.47
N PRO A 318 -20.11 -21.39 9.60
CA PRO A 318 -19.43 -22.67 9.58
C PRO A 318 -20.31 -23.68 8.84
N SER A 319 -19.76 -24.36 7.84
CA SER A 319 -20.45 -25.48 7.23
C SER A 319 -20.74 -26.49 8.34
N VAL A 320 -22.01 -26.66 8.67
CA VAL A 320 -22.46 -27.76 9.55
C VAL A 320 -22.12 -29.04 8.78
N LEU A 321 -21.03 -29.68 9.17
CA LEU A 321 -20.76 -31.05 8.76
C LEU A 321 -21.96 -31.87 9.25
N HIS A 322 -22.84 -32.20 8.33
CA HIS A 322 -23.81 -33.27 8.58
C HIS A 322 -23.00 -34.57 8.70
N LEU A 323 -22.71 -34.94 9.97
CA LEU A 323 -22.29 -36.30 10.34
C LEU A 323 -23.40 -37.30 10.09
#